data_1a95a07f0cea6cbb11e9a19f9e717656
#
_entry.id   1a95a07f0cea6cbb11e9a19f9e717656
#
_cell.length_a   1.000
_cell.length_b   1.000
_cell.length_c   1.000
_cell.angle_alpha   90.00
_cell.angle_beta   90.00
_cell.angle_gamma   90.00
#
_symmetry.space_group_name_H-M   'P 1'
#
loop_
_entity.id
_entity.type
_entity.pdbx_description
1 polymer ?
#
loop_
_entity_poly.entity_id
_entity_poly.type
_entity_poly.pdbx_seq_one_letter_code
_entity_poly.pdbx_strand_id
1 'polypeptide(L)'
;FIKICEELFSAARSEFKHMEYFYFHNCLYDFVWKDNGRRWTDKIPTWDVLHKYPHDYKVIFVGDASMSPYEITVPGGSVEYFNEEAGAVWMQRVLDIYESAVWLNPVPDKHWEYAPSIKMLKNLFSERMYPLTLSGIDGAMAELRR
;
A
#
# COMPACT_ATOMS: atom_id res chain seq x y z
N PHE A 1 0.28 -9.21 -10.93
CA PHE A 1 1.44 -8.34 -10.63
C PHE A 1 2.13 -8.68 -9.29
N ILE A 2 1.45 -9.36 -8.36
CA ILE A 2 2.04 -9.74 -7.06
C ILE A 2 3.34 -10.51 -7.24
N LYS A 3 3.35 -11.50 -8.14
CA LYS A 3 4.54 -12.31 -8.40
C LYS A 3 5.71 -11.46 -8.92
N ILE A 4 5.42 -10.53 -9.84
CA ILE A 4 6.43 -9.63 -10.39
C ILE A 4 7.01 -8.75 -9.29
N CYS A 5 6.16 -8.24 -8.40
CA CYS A 5 6.59 -7.42 -7.26
C CYS A 5 7.47 -8.22 -6.30
N GLU A 6 7.08 -9.45 -5.98
CA GLU A 6 7.87 -10.33 -5.13
C GLU A 6 9.26 -10.58 -5.71
N GLU A 7 9.35 -10.85 -7.01
CA GLU A 7 10.63 -11.05 -7.69
C GLU A 7 11.48 -9.78 -7.68
N LEU A 8 10.86 -8.62 -7.98
CA LEU A 8 11.55 -7.34 -8.01
C LEU A 8 12.12 -6.97 -6.64
N PHE A 9 11.31 -7.06 -5.60
CA PHE A 9 11.75 -6.72 -4.25
C PHE A 9 12.71 -7.75 -3.67
N SER A 10 12.58 -9.01 -4.02
CA SER A 10 13.58 -10.03 -3.67
C SER A 10 14.95 -9.70 -4.28
N ALA A 11 14.98 -9.31 -5.55
CA ALA A 11 16.22 -8.93 -6.21
C ALA A 11 16.84 -7.67 -5.60
N ALA A 12 16.01 -6.72 -5.18
CA ALA A 12 16.45 -5.45 -4.59
C ALA A 12 16.74 -5.55 -3.09
N ARG A 13 16.50 -6.70 -2.48
CA ARG A 13 16.57 -6.87 -1.01
C ARG A 13 17.93 -6.52 -0.43
N SER A 14 19.01 -6.77 -1.16
CA SER A 14 20.37 -6.46 -0.72
C SER A 14 20.63 -4.95 -0.62
N GLU A 15 19.83 -4.12 -1.28
CA GLU A 15 19.95 -2.66 -1.22
C GLU A 15 19.28 -2.06 0.01
N PHE A 16 18.46 -2.86 0.72
CA PHE A 16 17.77 -2.42 1.93
C PHE A 16 18.36 -3.12 3.14
N LYS A 17 18.61 -2.34 4.20
CA LYS A 17 19.18 -2.87 5.44
C LYS A 17 18.22 -3.86 6.11
N HIS A 18 16.96 -3.52 6.16
CA HIS A 18 15.89 -4.36 6.67
C HIS A 18 14.67 -4.19 5.78
N MET A 19 14.15 -5.28 5.25
CA MET A 19 12.96 -5.25 4.43
C MET A 19 11.99 -6.31 4.89
N GLU A 20 10.76 -5.89 5.14
CA GLU A 20 9.64 -6.77 5.45
C GLU A 20 8.48 -6.43 4.52
N TYR A 21 7.65 -7.41 4.19
CA TYR A 21 6.48 -7.17 3.37
C TYR A 21 5.27 -7.90 3.92
N PHE A 22 4.10 -7.36 3.57
CA PHE A 22 2.80 -7.88 3.98
C PHE A 22 1.86 -7.78 2.80
N TYR A 23 0.80 -8.57 2.81
CA TYR A 23 -0.24 -8.52 1.80
C TYR A 23 -1.49 -7.85 2.36
N PHE A 24 -2.20 -7.12 1.51
CA PHE A 24 -3.51 -6.57 1.80
C PHE A 24 -4.38 -6.65 0.54
N HIS A 25 -5.68 -6.43 0.67
CA HIS A 25 -6.61 -6.49 -0.46
C HIS A 25 -7.27 -5.14 -0.68
N ASN A 26 -7.09 -4.57 -1.88
CA ASN A 26 -7.61 -3.28 -2.32
C ASN A 26 -7.13 -2.10 -1.48
N CYS A 27 -7.57 -2.01 -0.24
CA CYS A 27 -7.20 -0.96 0.70
C CYS A 27 -6.66 -1.57 1.98
N LEU A 28 -5.94 -0.77 2.77
CA LEU A 28 -5.48 -1.24 4.07
C LEU A 28 -6.64 -1.19 5.06
N TYR A 29 -6.80 -2.28 5.81
CA TYR A 29 -7.81 -2.39 6.85
C TYR A 29 -7.16 -2.89 8.15
N ASP A 30 -7.93 -3.52 9.02
CA ASP A 30 -7.47 -3.92 10.35
C ASP A 30 -6.57 -5.16 10.37
N PHE A 31 -6.45 -5.90 9.26
CA PHE A 31 -5.57 -7.06 9.15
C PHE A 31 -4.75 -7.04 7.88
N VAL A 32 -3.54 -7.57 7.99
CA VAL A 32 -2.67 -7.89 6.85
C VAL A 32 -2.23 -9.36 7.01
N TRP A 33 -1.47 -9.90 6.06
CA TRP A 33 -0.99 -11.28 6.13
C TRP A 33 0.36 -11.42 5.45
N LYS A 34 1.10 -12.46 5.85
CA LYS A 34 2.43 -12.76 5.30
C LYS A 34 2.38 -13.74 4.14
N ASP A 35 1.37 -14.60 4.10
CA ASP A 35 1.20 -15.62 3.08
C ASP A 35 -0.14 -15.41 2.39
N ASN A 36 -0.11 -15.06 1.11
CA ASN A 36 -1.32 -14.75 0.36
C ASN A 36 -2.25 -15.96 0.20
N GLY A 37 -1.73 -17.18 0.31
CA GLY A 37 -2.55 -18.40 0.32
C GLY A 37 -3.19 -18.70 1.67
N ARG A 38 -2.79 -18.02 2.73
CA ARG A 38 -3.26 -18.26 4.10
C ARG A 38 -3.85 -17.03 4.77
N ARG A 39 -4.38 -16.11 3.99
CA ARG A 39 -4.83 -14.80 4.50
C ARG A 39 -5.96 -14.87 5.53
N TRP A 40 -6.78 -15.92 5.49
CA TRP A 40 -7.87 -16.07 6.44
C TRP A 40 -7.49 -16.79 7.73
N THR A 41 -6.39 -17.55 7.72
CA THR A 41 -5.91 -18.30 8.87
C THR A 41 -4.79 -17.60 9.62
N ASP A 42 -3.90 -16.91 8.89
CA ASP A 42 -2.71 -16.29 9.47
C ASP A 42 -2.78 -14.76 9.36
N LYS A 43 -3.87 -14.19 9.83
CA LYS A 43 -4.06 -12.73 9.88
C LYS A 43 -3.18 -12.09 10.94
N ILE A 44 -2.61 -10.95 10.59
CA ILE A 44 -1.81 -10.13 11.50
C ILE A 44 -2.55 -8.80 11.69
N PRO A 45 -2.88 -8.41 12.93
CA PRO A 45 -3.51 -7.11 13.16
C PRO A 45 -2.63 -5.98 12.62
N THR A 46 -3.21 -5.07 11.87
CA THR A 46 -2.48 -3.93 11.31
C THR A 46 -1.84 -3.09 12.43
N TRP A 47 -2.50 -2.95 13.57
CA TRP A 47 -1.94 -2.26 14.73
C TRP A 47 -0.62 -2.87 15.21
N ASP A 48 -0.48 -4.20 15.14
CA ASP A 48 0.77 -4.86 15.54
C ASP A 48 1.91 -4.44 14.62
N VAL A 49 1.66 -4.32 13.33
CA VAL A 49 2.66 -3.84 12.36
C VAL A 49 3.05 -2.40 12.67
N LEU A 50 2.06 -1.54 12.90
CA LEU A 50 2.28 -0.12 13.18
C LEU A 50 3.03 0.11 14.49
N HIS A 51 2.88 -0.77 15.47
CA HIS A 51 3.60 -0.69 16.74
C HIS A 51 4.99 -1.32 16.69
N LYS A 52 5.20 -2.27 15.78
CA LYS A 52 6.46 -3.01 15.67
C LYS A 52 7.56 -2.21 14.97
N TYR A 53 7.22 -1.47 13.92
CA TYR A 53 8.20 -0.78 13.10
C TYR A 53 8.23 0.71 13.44
N PRO A 54 9.41 1.26 13.78
CA PRO A 54 9.55 2.69 14.14
C PRO A 54 9.22 3.63 12.96
N HIS A 55 8.96 4.88 13.29
CA HIS A 55 8.53 5.91 12.34
C HIS A 55 9.54 6.23 11.22
N ASP A 56 10.81 5.87 11.42
CA ASP A 56 11.87 6.08 10.41
C ASP A 56 11.90 4.99 9.34
N TYR A 57 11.11 3.92 9.49
CA TYR A 57 10.90 2.99 8.39
C TYR A 57 10.22 3.70 7.24
N LYS A 58 10.55 3.28 6.01
CA LYS A 58 9.93 3.78 4.81
C LYS A 58 8.88 2.78 4.34
N VAL A 59 7.75 3.27 3.86
CA VAL A 59 6.61 2.42 3.49
C VAL A 59 6.36 2.52 1.99
N ILE A 60 6.25 1.36 1.36
CA ILE A 60 5.90 1.27 -0.06
C ILE A 60 4.63 0.43 -0.15
N PHE A 61 3.54 1.07 -0.59
CA PHE A 61 2.34 0.35 -0.99
C PHE A 61 2.46 -0.06 -2.45
N VAL A 62 2.01 -1.26 -2.79
CA VAL A 62 1.99 -1.73 -4.18
C VAL A 62 0.62 -2.30 -4.45
N GLY A 63 -0.10 -1.72 -5.38
CA GLY A 63 -1.44 -2.17 -5.74
C GLY A 63 -2.04 -1.32 -6.85
N ASP A 64 -3.10 -1.81 -7.48
CA ASP A 64 -3.74 -1.11 -8.58
C ASP A 64 -4.61 0.07 -8.13
N ALA A 65 -4.93 0.13 -6.84
CA ALA A 65 -5.78 1.18 -6.26
C ALA A 65 -7.18 1.25 -6.91
N SER A 66 -7.59 0.16 -7.55
CA SER A 66 -8.82 0.09 -8.34
C SER A 66 -9.89 -0.64 -7.53
N MET A 67 -10.83 0.11 -6.98
CA MET A 67 -11.87 -0.42 -6.10
C MET A 67 -13.06 0.52 -6.06
N SER A 68 -14.14 0.09 -5.44
CA SER A 68 -15.25 1.00 -5.14
C SER A 68 -14.74 2.13 -4.23
N PRO A 69 -15.08 3.39 -4.51
CA PRO A 69 -14.74 4.50 -3.60
C PRO A 69 -15.23 4.28 -2.17
N TYR A 70 -16.28 3.50 -1.96
CA TYR A 70 -16.79 3.20 -0.62
C TYR A 70 -15.81 2.38 0.23
N GLU A 71 -14.92 1.59 -0.40
CA GLU A 71 -13.87 0.88 0.35
C GLU A 71 -12.90 1.85 1.01
N ILE A 72 -12.75 3.03 0.43
CA ILE A 72 -11.84 4.07 0.94
C ILE A 72 -12.54 4.96 1.95
N THR A 73 -13.81 5.32 1.69
CA THR A 73 -14.47 6.43 2.37
C THR A 73 -15.37 6.03 3.53
N VAL A 74 -15.90 4.81 3.55
CA VAL A 74 -16.91 4.42 4.56
C VAL A 74 -16.60 3.08 5.23
N PRO A 75 -17.04 2.90 6.49
CA PRO A 75 -17.02 1.58 7.10
C PRO A 75 -17.91 0.60 6.32
N GLY A 76 -17.54 -0.68 6.32
CA GLY A 76 -18.31 -1.71 5.62
C GLY A 76 -18.23 -1.66 4.11
N GLY A 77 -17.31 -0.85 3.54
CA GLY A 77 -17.13 -0.74 2.10
C GLY A 77 -16.38 -1.91 1.46
N SER A 78 -15.63 -2.67 2.26
CA SER A 78 -14.88 -3.82 1.74
C SER A 78 -15.81 -4.92 1.24
N VAL A 79 -15.45 -5.53 0.12
CA VAL A 79 -16.22 -6.63 -0.47
C VAL A 79 -15.91 -7.99 0.17
N GLU A 80 -14.82 -8.11 0.91
CA GLU A 80 -14.38 -9.37 1.50
C GLU A 80 -14.92 -9.62 2.90
N TYR A 81 -15.09 -8.58 3.70
CA TYR A 81 -15.60 -8.69 5.07
C TYR A 81 -16.06 -7.30 5.54
N PHE A 82 -16.79 -7.25 6.66
CA PHE A 82 -17.20 -5.96 7.21
C PHE A 82 -16.04 -5.29 7.95
N ASN A 83 -15.54 -4.19 7.40
CA ASN A 83 -14.50 -3.37 8.02
C ASN A 83 -15.16 -2.30 8.90
N GLU A 84 -14.80 -2.25 10.16
CA GLU A 84 -15.36 -1.29 11.11
C GLU A 84 -14.94 0.14 10.83
N GLU A 85 -13.74 0.32 10.28
CA GLU A 85 -13.21 1.64 9.91
C GLU A 85 -12.91 1.68 8.42
N ALA A 86 -13.11 2.85 7.82
CA ALA A 86 -12.85 3.07 6.39
C ALA A 86 -11.36 2.87 6.07
N GLY A 87 -11.07 2.47 4.83
CA GLY A 87 -9.69 2.30 4.37
C GLY A 87 -8.87 3.57 4.50
N ALA A 88 -9.46 4.74 4.23
CA ALA A 88 -8.77 6.02 4.38
C ALA A 88 -8.28 6.27 5.80
N VAL A 89 -9.00 5.80 6.80
CA VAL A 89 -8.60 5.94 8.21
C VAL A 89 -7.30 5.17 8.46
N TRP A 90 -7.23 3.93 7.98
CA TRP A 90 -6.03 3.11 8.13
C TRP A 90 -4.86 3.67 7.34
N MET A 91 -5.09 4.12 6.11
CA MET A 91 -4.05 4.75 5.29
C MET A 91 -3.50 6.00 5.97
N GLN A 92 -4.39 6.82 6.53
CA GLN A 92 -3.98 8.04 7.23
C GLN A 92 -3.13 7.73 8.46
N ARG A 93 -3.44 6.66 9.19
CA ARG A 93 -2.63 6.22 10.34
C ARG A 93 -1.19 5.90 9.90
N VAL A 94 -1.04 5.19 8.79
CA VAL A 94 0.29 4.90 8.24
C VAL A 94 1.01 6.19 7.87
N LEU A 95 0.33 7.11 7.19
CA LEU A 95 0.92 8.38 6.77
C LEU A 95 1.28 9.28 7.96
N ASP A 96 0.53 9.17 9.05
CA ASP A 96 0.81 9.93 10.27
C ASP A 96 2.01 9.37 11.06
N ILE A 97 2.21 8.04 11.01
CA ILE A 97 3.28 7.37 11.75
C ILE A 97 4.60 7.44 10.99
N TYR A 98 4.57 7.17 9.68
CA TYR A 98 5.79 7.06 8.87
C TYR A 98 5.98 8.32 8.01
N GLU A 99 7.15 8.92 8.14
CA GLU A 99 7.48 10.18 7.45
C GLU A 99 7.56 10.01 5.93
N SER A 100 7.97 8.82 5.48
CA SER A 100 8.16 8.55 4.06
C SER A 100 7.30 7.37 3.62
N ALA A 101 6.30 7.64 2.80
CA ALA A 101 5.43 6.62 2.23
C ALA A 101 5.11 6.96 0.78
N VAL A 102 5.14 5.95 -0.08
CA VAL A 102 4.81 6.07 -1.50
C VAL A 102 3.90 4.93 -1.93
N TRP A 103 3.25 5.10 -3.07
CA TRP A 103 2.44 4.07 -3.71
C TRP A 103 2.97 3.79 -5.10
N LEU A 104 3.22 2.51 -5.41
CA LEU A 104 3.56 2.04 -6.75
C LEU A 104 2.35 1.36 -7.37
N ASN A 105 1.91 1.84 -8.52
CA ASN A 105 0.68 1.38 -9.16
C ASN A 105 0.98 0.71 -10.51
N PRO A 106 0.59 -0.58 -10.70
CA PRO A 106 0.80 -1.27 -11.98
C PRO A 106 -0.08 -0.77 -13.11
N VAL A 107 -1.16 -0.04 -12.83
CA VAL A 107 -1.99 0.56 -13.87
C VAL A 107 -1.21 1.69 -14.53
N PRO A 108 -1.14 1.76 -15.88
CA PRO A 108 -0.47 2.88 -16.54
C PRO A 108 -1.04 4.22 -16.10
N ASP A 109 -0.18 5.19 -15.82
CA ASP A 109 -0.58 6.48 -15.25
C ASP A 109 -1.53 7.29 -16.15
N LYS A 110 -1.48 7.07 -17.46
CA LYS A 110 -2.42 7.70 -18.40
C LYS A 110 -3.89 7.33 -18.13
N HIS A 111 -4.14 6.25 -17.38
CA HIS A 111 -5.50 5.80 -17.06
C HIS A 111 -5.98 6.26 -15.69
N TRP A 112 -5.12 6.81 -14.86
CA TRP A 112 -5.45 7.13 -13.45
C TRP A 112 -6.57 8.17 -13.32
N GLU A 113 -6.62 9.15 -14.23
CA GLU A 113 -7.64 10.21 -14.17
C GLU A 113 -9.06 9.71 -14.40
N TYR A 114 -9.22 8.51 -14.99
CA TYR A 114 -10.52 7.91 -15.26
C TYR A 114 -11.00 6.97 -14.15
N ALA A 115 -10.21 6.78 -13.11
CA ALA A 115 -10.51 5.87 -12.00
C ALA A 115 -10.65 6.67 -10.70
N PRO A 116 -11.88 6.87 -10.18
CA PRO A 116 -12.08 7.67 -8.97
C PRO A 116 -11.28 7.19 -7.77
N SER A 117 -11.19 5.88 -7.54
CA SER A 117 -10.43 5.34 -6.40
C SER A 117 -8.93 5.62 -6.51
N ILE A 118 -8.37 5.55 -7.72
CA ILE A 118 -6.95 5.87 -7.93
C ILE A 118 -6.70 7.35 -7.62
N LYS A 119 -7.57 8.22 -8.10
CA LYS A 119 -7.46 9.66 -7.83
C LYS A 119 -7.54 9.96 -6.34
N MET A 120 -8.46 9.30 -5.62
CA MET A 120 -8.62 9.48 -4.19
C MET A 120 -7.37 9.07 -3.41
N LEU A 121 -6.81 7.90 -3.72
CA LEU A 121 -5.60 7.41 -3.06
C LEU A 121 -4.38 8.26 -3.42
N LYS A 122 -4.26 8.68 -4.68
CA LYS A 122 -3.18 9.56 -5.10
C LYS A 122 -3.23 10.88 -4.32
N ASN A 123 -4.41 11.46 -4.18
CA ASN A 123 -4.61 12.68 -3.40
C ASN A 123 -4.27 12.47 -1.91
N LEU A 124 -4.71 11.37 -1.33
CA LEU A 124 -4.43 11.02 0.06
C LEU A 124 -2.92 10.91 0.31
N PHE A 125 -2.17 10.39 -0.65
CA PHE A 125 -0.71 10.25 -0.58
C PHE A 125 0.03 11.54 -1.01
N SER A 126 -0.66 12.65 -1.13
CA SER A 126 -0.08 13.94 -1.55
C SER A 126 0.70 13.82 -2.87
N GLU A 127 0.08 13.20 -3.86
CA GLU A 127 0.62 12.95 -5.20
C GLU A 127 1.82 11.97 -5.23
N ARG A 128 2.14 11.29 -4.14
CA ARG A 128 3.25 10.33 -4.08
C ARG A 128 2.82 8.94 -4.56
N MET A 129 2.21 8.89 -5.74
CA MET A 129 1.87 7.66 -6.44
C MET A 129 2.67 7.62 -7.74
N TYR A 130 3.30 6.51 -8.01
CA TYR A 130 4.21 6.33 -9.15
C TYR A 130 3.81 5.08 -9.93
N PRO A 131 3.93 5.08 -11.27
CA PRO A 131 3.69 3.87 -12.04
C PRO A 131 4.75 2.81 -11.74
N LEU A 132 4.35 1.54 -11.83
CA LEU A 132 5.26 0.41 -11.61
C LEU A 132 6.09 0.18 -12.87
N THR A 133 6.97 1.12 -13.17
CA THR A 133 7.93 1.11 -14.28
C THR A 133 9.30 1.45 -13.71
N LEU A 134 10.36 1.29 -14.50
CA LEU A 134 11.71 1.64 -14.04
C LEU A 134 11.78 3.11 -13.63
N SER A 135 11.25 4.02 -14.45
CA SER A 135 11.26 5.45 -14.12
C SER A 135 10.38 5.77 -12.92
N GLY A 136 9.23 5.11 -12.78
CA GLY A 136 8.34 5.27 -11.64
C GLY A 136 8.99 4.79 -10.34
N ILE A 137 9.66 3.67 -10.39
CA ILE A 137 10.40 3.14 -9.23
C ILE A 137 11.53 4.09 -8.85
N ASP A 138 12.28 4.61 -9.82
CA ASP A 138 13.33 5.59 -9.55
C ASP A 138 12.77 6.85 -8.89
N GLY A 139 11.62 7.34 -9.35
CA GLY A 139 10.94 8.48 -8.75
C GLY A 139 10.51 8.20 -7.32
N ALA A 140 9.94 7.03 -7.07
CA ALA A 140 9.51 6.62 -5.73
C ALA A 140 10.71 6.50 -4.79
N MET A 141 11.81 5.90 -5.24
CA MET A 141 13.03 5.78 -4.43
C MET A 141 13.63 7.15 -4.12
N ALA A 142 13.62 8.06 -5.07
CA ALA A 142 14.11 9.43 -4.85
C ALA A 142 13.25 10.14 -3.77
N GLU A 143 11.93 9.95 -3.80
CA GLU A 143 11.03 10.50 -2.78
C GLU A 143 11.34 9.90 -1.40
N LEU A 144 11.60 8.61 -1.32
CA LEU A 144 11.91 7.94 -0.06
C LEU A 144 13.25 8.34 0.54
N ARG A 145 14.17 8.88 -0.25
CA ARG A 145 15.50 9.32 0.22
C ARG A 145 15.50 10.74 0.81
N ARG A 146 14.41 11.45 0.67
CA ARG A 146 14.32 12.84 1.17
C ARG A 146 14.36 12.91 2.69
#